data_c578fd30512ac210c8e052f632d14a57
#
_entry.id   c578fd30512ac210c8e052f632d14a57
#
_cell.length_a   1.000
_cell.length_b   1.000
_cell.length_c   1.000
_cell.angle_alpha   90.00
_cell.angle_beta   90.00
_cell.angle_gamma   90.00
#
_symmetry.space_group_name_H-M   'P 1'
#
loop_
_entity.id
_entity.type
_entity.pdbx_description
1 polymer ?
#
loop_
_entity_poly.entity_id
_entity_poly.type
_entity_poly.pdbx_seq_one_letter_code
_entity_poly.pdbx_strand_id
1 'polypeptide(L)'
;LLAVGWMAASSATPPAHLVDSLKSACQSEPDARKRVDILLNLKDLNDSSEDELYYSRKLFDEAAAVGDGFAVGASLGSLASYYISSPGAGDSLARVLAQAEPLMQGSGMEGLGAYYRMVELARRIQVAGAEESARLCREYIDSVRTLPPGDVYEEASRLFLKGIAAFRLVSAEGNLQMERGLPFWNDELALLGRMCPTARRNFHANLITCLIAAYSSLEDQ
;
A
#
# COMPACT_ATOMS: atom_id res chain seq x y z
N LEU A 1 -14.21 11.67 3.64
CA LEU A 1 -13.31 11.74 2.47
C LEU A 1 -11.89 11.53 2.95
N LEU A 2 -11.49 10.26 3.15
CA LEU A 2 -10.09 9.90 3.34
C LEU A 2 -9.43 10.01 1.97
N ALA A 3 -8.95 11.21 1.63
CA ALA A 3 -7.99 11.37 0.57
C ALA A 3 -6.72 10.67 1.05
N VAL A 4 -6.33 9.59 0.41
CA VAL A 4 -4.96 9.10 0.47
C VAL A 4 -4.12 10.23 -0.12
N GLY A 5 -3.64 11.10 0.77
CA GLY A 5 -2.80 12.23 0.39
C GLY A 5 -1.44 11.69 -0.02
N TRP A 6 -1.28 11.38 -1.28
CA TRP A 6 0.03 11.41 -1.89
C TRP A 6 0.50 12.86 -1.83
N MET A 7 1.44 13.15 -0.94
CA MET A 7 2.24 14.35 -1.07
C MET A 7 3.02 14.19 -2.37
N ALA A 8 2.47 14.74 -3.46
CA ALA A 8 3.23 15.05 -4.63
C ALA A 8 4.28 16.07 -4.19
N ALA A 9 5.51 15.61 -3.94
CA ALA A 9 6.64 16.51 -4.02
C ALA A 9 6.55 17.15 -5.39
N SER A 10 6.52 18.48 -5.46
CA SER A 10 6.61 19.20 -6.72
C SER A 10 7.99 18.95 -7.31
N SER A 11 8.15 17.84 -8.02
CA SER A 11 9.34 17.54 -8.79
C SER A 11 9.30 18.40 -10.05
N ALA A 12 10.34 19.19 -10.26
CA ALA A 12 10.56 19.81 -11.56
C ALA A 12 10.61 18.66 -12.58
N THR A 13 9.84 18.79 -13.67
CA THR A 13 9.85 17.80 -14.76
C THR A 13 11.29 17.51 -15.17
N PRO A 14 11.76 16.26 -15.12
CA PRO A 14 13.13 15.94 -15.45
C PRO A 14 13.44 16.33 -16.89
N PRO A 15 14.68 16.73 -17.20
CA PRO A 15 15.05 17.09 -18.57
C PRO A 15 14.80 15.91 -19.51
N ALA A 16 14.05 16.12 -20.60
CA ALA A 16 13.70 15.07 -21.57
C ALA A 16 14.91 14.28 -22.08
N HIS A 17 16.05 14.95 -22.30
CA HIS A 17 17.29 14.31 -22.74
C HIS A 17 17.85 13.29 -21.72
N LEU A 18 17.61 13.48 -20.43
CA LEU A 18 18.03 12.53 -19.39
C LEU A 18 17.19 11.25 -19.47
N VAL A 19 15.87 11.40 -19.60
CA VAL A 19 14.95 10.26 -19.74
C VAL A 19 15.27 9.46 -21.01
N ASP A 20 15.49 10.14 -22.15
CA ASP A 20 15.84 9.47 -23.42
C ASP A 20 17.19 8.76 -23.35
N SER A 21 18.19 9.37 -22.67
CA SER A 21 19.48 8.73 -22.42
C SER A 21 19.34 7.45 -21.58
N LEU A 22 18.56 7.48 -20.52
CA LEU A 22 18.30 6.30 -19.68
C LEU A 22 17.53 5.21 -20.44
N LYS A 23 16.53 5.59 -21.28
CA LYS A 23 15.82 4.64 -22.15
C LYS A 23 16.77 3.91 -23.10
N SER A 24 17.66 4.68 -23.75
CA SER A 24 18.68 4.11 -24.66
C SER A 24 19.67 3.21 -23.92
N ALA A 25 20.13 3.65 -22.75
CA ALA A 25 21.03 2.85 -21.91
C ALA A 25 20.37 1.54 -21.46
N CYS A 26 19.09 1.59 -21.02
CA CYS A 26 18.34 0.40 -20.62
C CYS A 26 18.19 -0.62 -21.76
N GLN A 27 17.98 -0.15 -23.01
CA GLN A 27 17.84 -1.02 -24.16
C GLN A 27 19.15 -1.70 -24.58
N SER A 28 20.28 -1.02 -24.39
CA SER A 28 21.61 -1.51 -24.78
C SER A 28 22.38 -2.25 -23.67
N GLU A 29 21.94 -2.19 -22.41
CA GLU A 29 22.62 -2.79 -21.29
C GLU A 29 22.41 -4.32 -21.25
N PRO A 30 23.43 -5.14 -21.41
CA PRO A 30 23.33 -6.59 -21.37
C PRO A 30 23.20 -7.16 -19.95
N ASP A 31 23.71 -6.43 -18.95
CA ASP A 31 23.68 -6.86 -17.53
C ASP A 31 22.32 -6.58 -16.91
N ALA A 32 21.62 -7.63 -16.49
CA ALA A 32 20.29 -7.55 -15.91
C ALA A 32 20.25 -6.71 -14.61
N ARG A 33 21.27 -6.77 -13.76
CA ARG A 33 21.32 -5.98 -12.53
C ARG A 33 21.48 -4.49 -12.82
N LYS A 34 22.31 -4.13 -13.79
CA LYS A 34 22.45 -2.74 -14.23
C LYS A 34 21.17 -2.23 -14.90
N ARG A 35 20.45 -3.09 -15.64
CA ARG A 35 19.13 -2.70 -16.15
C ARG A 35 18.14 -2.41 -15.03
N VAL A 36 18.15 -3.18 -13.93
CA VAL A 36 17.34 -2.91 -12.74
C VAL A 36 17.64 -1.51 -12.17
N ASP A 37 18.93 -1.14 -12.02
CA ASP A 37 19.31 0.20 -11.54
C ASP A 37 18.83 1.31 -12.47
N ILE A 38 18.90 1.10 -13.79
CA ILE A 38 18.41 2.08 -14.78
C ILE A 38 16.87 2.18 -14.71
N LEU A 39 16.18 1.06 -14.56
CA LEU A 39 14.71 1.03 -14.47
C LEU A 39 14.19 1.68 -13.19
N LEU A 40 14.89 1.56 -12.05
CA LEU A 40 14.58 2.29 -10.82
C LEU A 40 14.59 3.79 -11.09
N ASN A 41 15.64 4.31 -11.73
CA ASN A 41 15.74 5.72 -12.08
C ASN A 41 14.65 6.15 -13.08
N LEU A 42 14.37 5.33 -14.12
CA LEU A 42 13.32 5.63 -15.08
C LEU A 42 11.95 5.71 -14.45
N LYS A 43 11.64 4.79 -13.52
CA LYS A 43 10.38 4.81 -12.78
C LYS A 43 10.24 6.09 -11.95
N ASP A 44 11.30 6.47 -11.22
CA ASP A 44 11.27 7.65 -10.34
C ASP A 44 11.27 8.99 -11.08
N LEU A 45 11.76 9.01 -12.33
CA LEU A 45 11.80 10.19 -13.17
C LEU A 45 10.54 10.40 -14.04
N ASN A 46 9.66 9.40 -14.14
CA ASN A 46 8.46 9.52 -14.93
C ASN A 46 7.25 9.89 -14.07
N ASP A 47 6.79 11.13 -14.20
CA ASP A 47 5.63 11.68 -13.50
C ASP A 47 4.28 11.35 -14.17
N SER A 48 4.29 10.77 -15.39
CA SER A 48 3.06 10.35 -16.03
C SER A 48 2.63 8.98 -15.53
N SER A 49 1.36 8.81 -15.18
CA SER A 49 0.82 7.57 -14.65
C SER A 49 0.99 6.35 -15.56
N GLU A 50 1.01 6.55 -16.87
CA GLU A 50 1.16 5.47 -17.85
C GLU A 50 2.63 5.02 -17.97
N ASP A 51 3.56 5.95 -18.06
CA ASP A 51 4.99 5.66 -18.15
C ASP A 51 5.51 5.09 -16.82
N GLU A 52 5.07 5.64 -15.67
CA GLU A 52 5.39 5.10 -14.34
C GLU A 52 4.94 3.65 -14.21
N LEU A 53 3.73 3.33 -14.62
CA LEU A 53 3.21 1.97 -14.58
C LEU A 53 3.99 1.03 -15.51
N TYR A 54 4.33 1.49 -16.71
CA TYR A 54 5.12 0.72 -17.68
C TYR A 54 6.50 0.37 -17.11
N TYR A 55 7.23 1.37 -16.56
CA TYR A 55 8.54 1.12 -15.96
C TYR A 55 8.48 0.34 -14.67
N SER A 56 7.43 0.51 -13.87
CA SER A 56 7.21 -0.29 -12.67
C SER A 56 6.99 -1.78 -13.00
N ARG A 57 6.26 -2.10 -14.06
CA ARG A 57 6.12 -3.50 -14.53
C ARG A 57 7.43 -4.09 -14.99
N LYS A 58 8.16 -3.35 -15.86
CA LYS A 58 9.48 -3.81 -16.32
C LYS A 58 10.45 -4.00 -15.17
N LEU A 59 10.48 -3.06 -14.23
CA LEU A 59 11.32 -3.15 -13.03
C LEU A 59 10.97 -4.38 -12.20
N PHE A 60 9.67 -4.64 -11.99
CA PHE A 60 9.23 -5.82 -11.27
C PHE A 60 9.73 -7.11 -11.91
N ASP A 61 9.55 -7.26 -13.22
CA ASP A 61 9.92 -8.47 -13.96
C ASP A 61 11.44 -8.70 -13.94
N GLU A 62 12.24 -7.66 -14.24
CA GLU A 62 13.71 -7.75 -14.24
C GLU A 62 14.27 -7.98 -12.82
N ALA A 63 13.75 -7.27 -11.82
CA ALA A 63 14.17 -7.41 -10.44
C ALA A 63 13.83 -8.79 -9.87
N ALA A 64 12.66 -9.32 -10.18
CA ALA A 64 12.27 -10.67 -9.79
C ALA A 64 13.18 -11.73 -10.43
N ALA A 65 13.55 -11.54 -11.70
CA ALA A 65 14.45 -12.48 -12.41
C ALA A 65 15.86 -12.52 -11.81
N VAL A 66 16.36 -11.42 -11.25
CA VAL A 66 17.68 -11.35 -10.61
C VAL A 66 17.65 -11.52 -9.08
N GLY A 67 16.47 -11.68 -8.49
CA GLY A 67 16.27 -11.82 -7.04
C GLY A 67 16.52 -10.53 -6.25
N ASP A 68 16.31 -9.35 -6.84
CA ASP A 68 16.47 -8.05 -6.17
C ASP A 68 15.17 -7.67 -5.44
N GLY A 69 15.08 -8.07 -4.17
CA GLY A 69 13.89 -7.81 -3.34
C GLY A 69 13.63 -6.33 -3.05
N PHE A 70 14.67 -5.48 -3.02
CA PHE A 70 14.49 -4.04 -2.86
C PHE A 70 13.81 -3.43 -4.09
N ALA A 71 14.30 -3.73 -5.28
CA ALA A 71 13.75 -3.22 -6.53
C ALA A 71 12.32 -3.77 -6.79
N VAL A 72 12.07 -5.05 -6.43
CA VAL A 72 10.72 -5.63 -6.42
C VAL A 72 9.79 -4.79 -5.53
N GLY A 73 10.18 -4.53 -4.29
CA GLY A 73 9.39 -3.72 -3.36
C GLY A 73 9.18 -2.28 -3.85
N ALA A 74 10.19 -1.66 -4.43
CA ALA A 74 10.12 -0.31 -5.00
C ALA A 74 9.13 -0.20 -6.17
N SER A 75 8.97 -1.26 -6.96
CA SER A 75 8.01 -1.31 -8.07
C SER A 75 6.57 -1.48 -7.62
N LEU A 76 6.35 -2.06 -6.43
CA LEU A 76 5.00 -2.38 -5.93
C LEU A 76 4.14 -1.15 -5.69
N GLY A 77 4.72 0.00 -5.36
CA GLY A 77 3.95 1.21 -5.08
C GLY A 77 2.98 1.57 -6.19
N SER A 78 3.50 1.74 -7.39
CA SER A 78 2.73 2.11 -8.58
C SER A 78 1.83 0.96 -9.06
N LEU A 79 2.35 -0.29 -9.05
CA LEU A 79 1.57 -1.46 -9.45
C LEU A 79 0.35 -1.68 -8.53
N ALA A 80 0.55 -1.63 -7.22
CA ALA A 80 -0.52 -1.80 -6.25
C ALA A 80 -1.55 -0.67 -6.35
N SER A 81 -1.10 0.59 -6.47
CA SER A 81 -1.99 1.74 -6.66
C SER A 81 -2.84 1.59 -7.92
N TYR A 82 -2.26 1.14 -9.01
CA TYR A 82 -2.99 0.87 -10.24
C TYR A 82 -4.05 -0.22 -10.06
N TYR A 83 -3.66 -1.39 -9.52
CA TYR A 83 -4.60 -2.50 -9.34
C TYR A 83 -5.69 -2.21 -8.30
N ILE A 84 -5.35 -1.54 -7.21
CA ILE A 84 -6.32 -1.11 -6.20
C ILE A 84 -7.33 -0.14 -6.80
N SER A 85 -6.93 0.72 -7.74
CA SER A 85 -7.80 1.72 -8.40
C SER A 85 -8.62 1.15 -9.56
N SER A 86 -8.21 -0.01 -10.09
CA SER A 86 -8.84 -0.61 -11.28
C SER A 86 -9.94 -1.59 -10.87
N PRO A 87 -11.20 -1.38 -11.30
CA PRO A 87 -12.28 -2.31 -11.01
C PRO A 87 -11.96 -3.74 -11.50
N GLY A 88 -12.15 -4.74 -10.65
CA GLY A 88 -11.96 -6.15 -11.00
C GLY A 88 -10.49 -6.63 -11.04
N ALA A 89 -9.53 -5.79 -10.69
CA ALA A 89 -8.11 -6.16 -10.73
C ALA A 89 -7.58 -6.82 -9.44
N GLY A 90 -8.43 -7.16 -8.47
CA GLY A 90 -8.02 -7.77 -7.19
C GLY A 90 -7.19 -9.04 -7.34
N ASP A 91 -7.56 -9.93 -8.28
CA ASP A 91 -6.78 -11.16 -8.56
C ASP A 91 -5.38 -10.84 -9.12
N SER A 92 -5.24 -9.73 -9.85
CA SER A 92 -3.95 -9.29 -10.38
C SER A 92 -3.05 -8.75 -9.27
N LEU A 93 -3.62 -7.97 -8.34
CA LEU A 93 -2.90 -7.54 -7.15
C LEU A 93 -2.44 -8.73 -6.31
N ALA A 94 -3.35 -9.67 -6.02
CA ALA A 94 -3.03 -10.86 -5.23
C ALA A 94 -1.88 -11.68 -5.85
N ARG A 95 -1.86 -11.85 -7.17
CA ARG A 95 -0.78 -12.55 -7.89
C ARG A 95 0.56 -11.83 -7.78
N VAL A 96 0.56 -10.51 -7.99
CA VAL A 96 1.79 -9.70 -7.89
C VAL A 96 2.34 -9.74 -6.47
N LEU A 97 1.50 -9.62 -5.45
CA LEU A 97 1.92 -9.69 -4.05
C LEU A 97 2.49 -11.08 -3.71
N ALA A 98 1.85 -12.16 -4.16
CA ALA A 98 2.33 -13.53 -3.91
C ALA A 98 3.71 -13.80 -4.54
N GLN A 99 4.02 -13.17 -5.69
CA GLN A 99 5.34 -13.24 -6.32
C GLN A 99 6.37 -12.38 -5.60
N ALA A 100 5.98 -11.20 -5.12
CA ALA A 100 6.88 -10.24 -4.50
C ALA A 100 7.31 -10.62 -3.08
N GLU A 101 6.38 -11.10 -2.26
CA GLU A 101 6.61 -11.32 -0.82
C GLU A 101 7.83 -12.18 -0.49
N PRO A 102 8.06 -13.34 -1.11
CA PRO A 102 9.26 -14.15 -0.83
C PRO A 102 10.56 -13.45 -1.22
N LEU A 103 10.53 -12.59 -2.25
CA LEU A 103 11.72 -11.87 -2.71
C LEU A 103 12.07 -10.68 -1.82
N MET A 104 11.08 -10.08 -1.17
CA MET A 104 11.27 -8.91 -0.30
C MET A 104 11.85 -9.25 1.08
N GLN A 105 11.95 -10.53 1.45
CA GLN A 105 12.48 -10.92 2.76
C GLN A 105 13.95 -10.50 2.90
N GLY A 106 14.29 -9.79 3.99
CA GLY A 106 15.63 -9.28 4.26
C GLY A 106 16.06 -8.09 3.38
N SER A 107 15.17 -7.53 2.57
CA SER A 107 15.48 -6.40 1.67
C SER A 107 15.17 -5.01 2.23
N GLY A 108 14.52 -4.91 3.39
CA GLY A 108 13.99 -3.66 3.95
C GLY A 108 12.65 -3.24 3.33
N MET A 109 12.02 -4.13 2.55
CA MET A 109 10.70 -3.96 1.93
C MET A 109 9.65 -4.94 2.50
N GLU A 110 10.01 -5.66 3.57
CA GLU A 110 9.12 -6.60 4.24
C GLU A 110 7.84 -5.89 4.70
N GLY A 111 6.74 -6.63 4.67
CA GLY A 111 5.43 -6.13 5.11
C GLY A 111 4.68 -5.30 4.09
N LEU A 112 5.25 -4.91 2.95
CA LEU A 112 4.52 -4.21 1.89
C LEU A 112 3.36 -5.04 1.34
N GLY A 113 3.49 -6.36 1.29
CA GLY A 113 2.39 -7.24 0.88
C GLY A 113 1.19 -7.13 1.81
N ALA A 114 1.41 -7.25 3.12
CA ALA A 114 0.37 -7.08 4.14
C ALA A 114 -0.25 -5.68 4.07
N TYR A 115 0.58 -4.64 3.91
CA TYR A 115 0.13 -3.26 3.74
C TYR A 115 -0.80 -3.09 2.54
N TYR A 116 -0.43 -3.58 1.35
CA TYR A 116 -1.26 -3.38 0.16
C TYR A 116 -2.55 -4.20 0.19
N ARG A 117 -2.56 -5.40 0.79
CA ARG A 117 -3.81 -6.15 1.04
C ARG A 117 -4.74 -5.39 1.99
N MET A 118 -4.18 -4.79 3.03
CA MET A 118 -4.93 -3.94 3.96
C MET A 118 -5.55 -2.73 3.24
N VAL A 119 -4.77 -2.01 2.42
CA VAL A 119 -5.24 -0.82 1.67
C VAL A 119 -6.32 -1.21 0.67
N GLU A 120 -6.17 -2.32 -0.04
CA GLU A 120 -7.19 -2.82 -0.98
C GLU A 120 -8.53 -3.08 -0.27
N LEU A 121 -8.51 -3.81 0.82
CA LEU A 121 -9.75 -4.12 1.56
C LEU A 121 -10.35 -2.85 2.19
N ALA A 122 -9.53 -1.99 2.79
CA ALA A 122 -9.98 -0.71 3.34
C ALA A 122 -10.67 0.15 2.27
N ARG A 123 -10.09 0.20 1.06
CA ARG A 123 -10.71 0.91 -0.06
C ARG A 123 -12.03 0.28 -0.49
N ARG A 124 -12.12 -1.04 -0.61
CA ARG A 124 -13.39 -1.71 -0.94
C ARG A 124 -14.47 -1.38 0.06
N ILE A 125 -14.16 -1.44 1.36
CA ILE A 125 -15.09 -1.06 2.43
C ILE A 125 -15.51 0.42 2.29
N GLN A 126 -14.58 1.30 1.92
CA GLN A 126 -14.84 2.73 1.83
C GLN A 126 -15.73 3.12 0.65
N VAL A 127 -15.56 2.49 -0.52
CA VAL A 127 -16.31 2.82 -1.74
C VAL A 127 -17.64 2.06 -1.84
N ALA A 128 -17.83 1.04 -1.03
CA ALA A 128 -19.05 0.25 -0.99
C ALA A 128 -20.22 1.06 -0.38
N GLY A 129 -21.44 0.76 -0.81
CA GLY A 129 -22.65 1.23 -0.12
C GLY A 129 -22.72 0.69 1.32
N ALA A 130 -23.58 1.28 2.15
CA ALA A 130 -23.63 0.98 3.59
C ALA A 130 -23.80 -0.52 3.91
N GLU A 131 -24.71 -1.21 3.22
CA GLU A 131 -24.97 -2.64 3.43
C GLU A 131 -23.77 -3.52 3.05
N GLU A 132 -23.18 -3.27 1.88
CA GLU A 132 -22.01 -4.01 1.40
C GLU A 132 -20.76 -3.72 2.26
N SER A 133 -20.56 -2.48 2.68
CA SER A 133 -19.49 -2.11 3.61
C SER A 133 -19.62 -2.87 4.93
N ALA A 134 -20.83 -2.93 5.50
CA ALA A 134 -21.09 -3.68 6.72
C ALA A 134 -20.90 -5.20 6.53
N ARG A 135 -21.26 -5.74 5.37
CA ARG A 135 -21.01 -7.16 5.02
C ARG A 135 -19.52 -7.46 4.99
N LEU A 136 -18.74 -6.66 4.26
CA LEU A 136 -17.28 -6.81 4.16
C LEU A 136 -16.60 -6.72 5.53
N CYS A 137 -17.04 -5.78 6.39
CA CYS A 137 -16.52 -5.66 7.76
C CYS A 137 -16.80 -6.91 8.60
N ARG A 138 -18.03 -7.46 8.55
CA ARG A 138 -18.38 -8.69 9.28
C ARG A 138 -17.56 -9.88 8.79
N GLU A 139 -17.50 -10.09 7.48
CA GLU A 139 -16.71 -11.17 6.87
C GLU A 139 -15.23 -11.07 7.28
N TYR A 140 -14.67 -9.87 7.29
CA TYR A 140 -13.30 -9.65 7.73
C TYR A 140 -13.12 -10.02 9.22
N ILE A 141 -13.97 -9.50 10.11
CA ILE A 141 -13.91 -9.80 11.55
C ILE A 141 -14.01 -11.30 11.80
N ASP A 142 -14.92 -11.98 11.14
CA ASP A 142 -15.10 -13.44 11.28
C ASP A 142 -13.86 -14.20 10.75
N SER A 143 -13.29 -13.77 9.63
CA SER A 143 -12.10 -14.41 9.04
C SER A 143 -10.87 -14.31 9.93
N VAL A 144 -10.67 -13.17 10.62
CA VAL A 144 -9.49 -12.97 11.49
C VAL A 144 -9.67 -13.47 12.91
N ARG A 145 -10.90 -13.83 13.30
CA ARG A 145 -11.24 -14.25 14.69
C ARG A 145 -10.51 -15.51 15.14
N THR A 146 -10.28 -16.43 14.22
CA THR A 146 -9.68 -17.74 14.46
C THR A 146 -8.23 -17.84 14.00
N LEU A 147 -7.69 -16.79 13.37
CA LEU A 147 -6.32 -16.82 12.89
C LEU A 147 -5.33 -16.71 14.06
N PRO A 148 -4.22 -17.48 13.99
CA PRO A 148 -3.15 -17.32 14.96
C PRO A 148 -2.53 -15.92 14.85
N PRO A 149 -1.77 -15.46 15.88
CA PRO A 149 -0.98 -14.25 15.77
C PRO A 149 -0.08 -14.31 14.53
N GLY A 150 -0.12 -13.25 13.72
CA GLY A 150 0.75 -13.09 12.58
C GLY A 150 2.08 -12.42 12.96
N ASP A 151 2.86 -12.09 11.94
CA ASP A 151 4.01 -11.19 12.14
C ASP A 151 3.54 -9.76 12.47
N VAL A 152 4.50 -8.86 12.72
CA VAL A 152 4.19 -7.47 13.11
C VAL A 152 3.39 -6.72 12.02
N TYR A 153 3.59 -7.05 10.76
CA TYR A 153 2.93 -6.38 9.63
C TYR A 153 1.49 -6.87 9.46
N GLU A 154 1.27 -8.17 9.60
CA GLU A 154 -0.07 -8.75 9.59
C GLU A 154 -0.90 -8.28 10.78
N GLU A 155 -0.30 -8.20 11.97
CA GLU A 155 -0.99 -7.75 13.16
C GLU A 155 -1.38 -6.27 13.06
N ALA A 156 -0.50 -5.41 12.55
CA ALA A 156 -0.83 -4.01 12.27
C ALA A 156 -1.97 -3.88 11.25
N SER A 157 -1.93 -4.66 10.16
CA SER A 157 -3.01 -4.69 9.18
C SER A 157 -4.35 -5.11 9.81
N ARG A 158 -4.32 -6.09 10.72
CA ARG A 158 -5.51 -6.55 11.45
C ARG A 158 -6.07 -5.46 12.37
N LEU A 159 -5.21 -4.76 13.10
CA LEU A 159 -5.63 -3.68 13.99
C LEU A 159 -6.22 -2.52 13.18
N PHE A 160 -5.58 -2.11 12.10
CA PHE A 160 -6.10 -1.06 11.22
C PHE A 160 -7.51 -1.38 10.71
N LEU A 161 -7.71 -2.57 10.16
CA LEU A 161 -9.00 -2.98 9.60
C LEU A 161 -10.06 -3.24 10.68
N LYS A 162 -9.68 -3.71 11.88
CA LYS A 162 -10.60 -3.78 13.04
C LYS A 162 -11.07 -2.39 13.45
N GLY A 163 -10.18 -1.39 13.45
CA GLY A 163 -10.55 0.00 13.69
C GLY A 163 -11.56 0.52 12.67
N ILE A 164 -11.34 0.27 11.37
CA ILE A 164 -12.30 0.61 10.32
C ILE A 164 -13.64 -0.09 10.54
N ALA A 165 -13.64 -1.39 10.82
CA ALA A 165 -14.86 -2.15 11.05
C ALA A 165 -15.63 -1.66 12.29
N ALA A 166 -14.94 -1.28 13.35
CA ALA A 166 -15.55 -0.82 14.61
C ALA A 166 -16.44 0.41 14.40
N PHE A 167 -16.02 1.39 13.59
CA PHE A 167 -16.87 2.54 13.30
C PHE A 167 -17.87 2.28 12.16
N ARG A 168 -17.50 1.50 11.14
CA ARG A 168 -18.39 1.25 9.99
C ARG A 168 -19.61 0.41 10.34
N LEU A 169 -19.47 -0.59 11.22
CA LEU A 169 -20.61 -1.42 11.64
C LEU A 169 -21.66 -0.66 12.45
N VAL A 170 -21.27 0.41 13.11
CA VAL A 170 -22.18 1.23 13.91
C VAL A 170 -22.76 2.40 13.11
N SER A 171 -22.08 2.84 12.05
CA SER A 171 -22.48 3.98 11.21
C SER A 171 -23.72 3.73 10.34
N ALA A 172 -24.35 2.56 10.41
CA ALA A 172 -25.62 2.27 9.72
C ALA A 172 -26.76 3.25 10.10
N GLU A 173 -26.60 4.04 11.17
CA GLU A 173 -27.55 5.01 11.69
C GLU A 173 -27.20 6.49 11.37
N GLY A 174 -26.24 6.75 10.49
CA GLY A 174 -26.01 8.10 9.92
C GLY A 174 -24.90 8.93 10.58
N ASN A 175 -24.41 8.60 11.78
CA ASN A 175 -23.29 9.29 12.42
C ASN A 175 -22.02 8.43 12.38
N LEU A 176 -20.96 8.94 11.71
CA LEU A 176 -19.64 8.31 11.70
C LEU A 176 -18.99 8.47 13.08
N GLN A 177 -19.00 7.40 13.87
CA GLN A 177 -18.36 7.35 15.20
C GLN A 177 -16.92 6.84 15.05
N MET A 178 -16.05 7.65 14.44
CA MET A 178 -14.65 7.25 14.14
C MET A 178 -13.83 6.98 15.41
N GLU A 179 -14.20 7.58 16.53
CA GLU A 179 -13.58 7.34 17.84
C GLU A 179 -13.61 5.87 18.29
N ARG A 180 -14.53 5.08 17.77
CA ARG A 180 -14.58 3.63 18.03
C ARG A 180 -13.39 2.86 17.46
N GLY A 181 -12.72 3.42 16.47
CA GLY A 181 -11.48 2.86 15.93
C GLY A 181 -10.25 3.10 16.82
N LEU A 182 -10.29 4.12 17.69
CA LEU A 182 -9.14 4.57 18.47
C LEU A 182 -8.43 3.46 19.26
N PRO A 183 -9.11 2.53 19.98
CA PRO A 183 -8.42 1.48 20.73
C PRO A 183 -7.51 0.64 19.81
N PHE A 184 -8.00 0.26 18.63
CA PHE A 184 -7.26 -0.55 17.68
C PHE A 184 -6.12 0.21 17.03
N TRP A 185 -6.33 1.48 16.65
CA TRP A 185 -5.32 2.32 16.02
C TRP A 185 -4.21 2.75 16.99
N ASN A 186 -4.52 2.93 18.28
CA ASN A 186 -3.49 3.16 19.30
C ASN A 186 -2.64 1.90 19.53
N ASP A 187 -3.24 0.70 19.51
CA ASP A 187 -2.49 -0.56 19.59
C ASP A 187 -1.59 -0.76 18.34
N GLU A 188 -2.09 -0.40 17.14
CA GLU A 188 -1.28 -0.41 15.91
C GLU A 188 -0.08 0.55 16.01
N LEU A 189 -0.29 1.76 16.54
CA LEU A 189 0.78 2.75 16.73
C LEU A 189 1.95 2.17 17.53
N ALA A 190 1.66 1.35 18.54
CA ALA A 190 2.67 0.69 19.37
C ALA A 190 3.52 -0.34 18.58
N LEU A 191 3.01 -0.87 17.47
CA LEU A 191 3.72 -1.84 16.64
C LEU A 191 4.71 -1.20 15.66
N LEU A 192 4.51 0.07 15.28
CA LEU A 192 5.29 0.74 14.22
C LEU A 192 6.80 0.72 14.48
N GLY A 193 7.22 0.82 15.74
CA GLY A 193 8.64 0.78 16.11
C GLY A 193 9.35 -0.55 15.80
N ARG A 194 8.61 -1.63 15.56
CA ARG A 194 9.11 -2.98 15.27
C ARG A 194 9.21 -3.27 13.77
N MET A 195 8.75 -2.36 12.93
CA MET A 195 8.71 -2.54 11.47
C MET A 195 9.97 -2.02 10.80
N CYS A 196 10.29 -2.56 9.61
CA CYS A 196 11.29 -1.96 8.75
C CYS A 196 10.90 -0.51 8.36
N PRO A 197 11.86 0.37 8.04
CA PRO A 197 11.57 1.79 7.81
C PRO A 197 10.55 2.06 6.72
N THR A 198 10.55 1.28 5.65
CA THR A 198 9.64 1.44 4.51
C THR A 198 8.21 1.10 4.90
N ALA A 199 7.98 -0.09 5.47
CA ALA A 199 6.65 -0.49 5.94
C ALA A 199 6.14 0.46 7.02
N ARG A 200 6.96 0.81 8.03
CA ARG A 200 6.60 1.75 9.08
C ARG A 200 6.07 3.07 8.53
N ARG A 201 6.74 3.65 7.53
CA ARG A 201 6.32 4.91 6.90
C ARG A 201 4.96 4.79 6.25
N ASN A 202 4.70 3.69 5.53
CA ASN A 202 3.44 3.45 4.84
C ASN A 202 2.27 3.21 5.82
N PHE A 203 2.46 2.35 6.83
CA PHE A 203 1.46 2.12 7.87
C PHE A 203 1.16 3.40 8.65
N HIS A 204 2.20 4.14 9.07
CA HIS A 204 2.06 5.38 9.81
C HIS A 204 1.25 6.44 9.05
N ALA A 205 1.47 6.60 7.73
CA ALA A 205 0.74 7.58 6.93
C ALA A 205 -0.78 7.34 6.92
N ASN A 206 -1.22 6.08 6.78
CA ASN A 206 -2.64 5.75 6.86
C ASN A 206 -3.20 5.88 8.28
N LEU A 207 -2.45 5.40 9.27
CA LEU A 207 -2.86 5.44 10.68
C LEU A 207 -3.06 6.87 11.17
N ILE A 208 -2.14 7.78 10.90
CA ILE A 208 -2.24 9.19 11.28
C ILE A 208 -3.51 9.84 10.72
N THR A 209 -3.88 9.53 9.48
CA THR A 209 -5.11 10.05 8.87
C THR A 209 -6.35 9.60 9.65
N CYS A 210 -6.40 8.33 10.04
CA CYS A 210 -7.51 7.80 10.85
C CYS A 210 -7.54 8.40 12.27
N LEU A 211 -6.39 8.55 12.91
CA LEU A 211 -6.28 9.13 14.24
C LEU A 211 -6.72 10.60 14.25
N ILE A 212 -6.25 11.40 13.30
CA ILE A 212 -6.66 12.82 13.17
C ILE A 212 -8.18 12.90 13.01
N ALA A 213 -8.77 12.12 12.10
CA ALA A 213 -10.20 12.15 11.87
C ALA A 213 -11.01 11.70 13.12
N ALA A 214 -10.51 10.69 13.85
CA ALA A 214 -11.18 10.21 15.06
C ALA A 214 -11.10 11.22 16.23
N TYR A 215 -9.95 11.85 16.43
CA TYR A 215 -9.81 12.87 17.49
C TYR A 215 -10.58 14.15 17.16
N SER A 216 -10.59 14.58 15.89
CA SER A 216 -11.42 15.71 15.48
C SER A 216 -12.92 15.47 15.73
N SER A 217 -13.40 14.23 15.54
CA SER A 217 -14.80 13.91 15.81
C SER A 217 -15.17 13.94 17.29
N LEU A 218 -14.20 13.83 18.21
CA LEU A 218 -14.42 13.97 19.65
C LEU A 218 -14.50 15.45 20.09
N GLU A 219 -13.81 16.35 19.38
CA GLU A 219 -13.82 17.78 19.69
C GLU A 219 -15.14 18.44 19.25
N ASP A 220 -15.85 17.85 18.28
CA ASP A 220 -17.11 18.37 17.74
C ASP A 220 -18.36 17.89 18.53
N GLN A 221 -18.18 17.07 19.59
CA GLN A 221 -19.26 16.57 20.47
C GLN A 221 -19.37 17.36 21.77
#